data_ae99f8b6521ce4e9083bb4e7e423c414
#
_entry.id   ae99f8b6521ce4e9083bb4e7e423c414
#
_cell.length_a   1.000
_cell.length_b   1.000
_cell.length_c   1.000
_cell.angle_alpha   90.00
_cell.angle_beta   90.00
_cell.angle_gamma   90.00
#
_symmetry.space_group_name_H-M   'P 1'
#
loop_
_entity.id
_entity.type
_entity.pdbx_description
1 polymer ?
#
loop_
_entity_poly.entity_id
_entity_poly.type
_entity_poly.pdbx_seq_one_letter_code
_entity_poly.pdbx_strand_id
1 'polypeptide(L)'
;MQLNPGFRVADAAGADALVGAVMSTMEALEAVLAAETGHIRAGRLREGLADSETKATLAGAYLQGLEVAKANAVALARFAPVGVELLKTAHRRFAASVEANQAVLSTARTVSEGLIKSLATDLGRANTPSVYGQPSRAPSPYGRSNGKPLVLSRNL
;
A
#
# COMPACT_ATOMS: atom_id res chain seq x y z
N MET A 1 -27.72 4.23 5.38
CA MET A 1 -27.95 5.11 6.54
C MET A 1 -26.64 5.85 6.82
N GLN A 2 -26.60 7.17 6.70
CA GLN A 2 -25.42 7.94 7.11
C GLN A 2 -25.46 8.11 8.63
N LEU A 3 -24.49 7.54 9.33
CA LEU A 3 -24.35 7.66 10.77
C LEU A 3 -23.82 9.05 11.11
N ASN A 4 -24.67 9.93 11.64
CA ASN A 4 -24.28 11.23 12.12
C ASN A 4 -23.64 11.09 13.52
N PRO A 5 -22.54 11.79 13.84
CA PRO A 5 -21.91 11.78 15.18
C PRO A 5 -22.87 12.13 16.34
N GLY A 6 -23.94 12.85 16.05
CA GLY A 6 -25.01 13.19 17.02
C GLY A 6 -26.10 12.13 17.19
N PHE A 7 -26.04 11.01 16.48
CA PHE A 7 -27.07 9.97 16.58
C PHE A 7 -27.15 9.39 17.98
N ARG A 8 -28.39 9.32 18.51
CA ARG A 8 -28.67 8.73 19.82
C ARG A 8 -29.70 7.61 19.69
N VAL A 9 -29.37 6.45 20.24
CA VAL A 9 -30.24 5.30 20.32
C VAL A 9 -31.26 5.52 21.44
N ALA A 10 -32.54 5.60 21.06
CA ALA A 10 -33.65 5.80 21.98
C ALA A 10 -34.45 4.52 22.26
N ASP A 11 -34.41 3.53 21.34
CA ASP A 11 -35.21 2.31 21.36
C ASP A 11 -34.47 1.14 20.72
N ALA A 12 -35.11 -0.03 20.72
CA ALA A 12 -34.58 -1.26 20.15
C ALA A 12 -34.37 -1.14 18.63
N ALA A 13 -35.32 -0.52 17.93
CA ALA A 13 -35.20 -0.35 16.47
C ALA A 13 -34.00 0.49 16.08
N GLY A 14 -33.73 1.58 16.80
CA GLY A 14 -32.55 2.41 16.62
C GLY A 14 -31.24 1.68 16.97
N ALA A 15 -31.28 0.81 17.99
CA ALA A 15 -30.14 -0.01 18.37
C ALA A 15 -29.81 -1.04 17.27
N ASP A 16 -30.81 -1.76 16.77
CA ASP A 16 -30.65 -2.75 15.71
C ASP A 16 -30.19 -2.10 14.40
N ALA A 17 -30.75 -0.94 14.07
CA ALA A 17 -30.33 -0.16 12.88
C ALA A 17 -28.85 0.25 12.97
N LEU A 18 -28.37 0.71 14.13
CA LEU A 18 -26.96 1.09 14.31
C LEU A 18 -26.04 -0.14 14.21
N VAL A 19 -26.36 -1.24 14.88
CA VAL A 19 -25.59 -2.49 14.78
C VAL A 19 -25.56 -2.98 13.33
N GLY A 20 -26.69 -3.02 12.65
CA GLY A 20 -26.79 -3.43 11.24
C GLY A 20 -25.96 -2.55 10.32
N ALA A 21 -25.97 -1.24 10.51
CA ALA A 21 -25.20 -0.32 9.69
C ALA A 21 -23.68 -0.53 9.86
N VAL A 22 -23.20 -0.72 11.10
CA VAL A 22 -21.77 -1.00 11.36
C VAL A 22 -21.38 -2.35 10.77
N MET A 23 -22.19 -3.39 10.95
CA MET A 23 -21.92 -4.72 10.39
C MET A 23 -21.88 -4.70 8.87
N SER A 24 -22.85 -4.06 8.21
CA SER A 24 -22.91 -3.96 6.76
C SER A 24 -21.68 -3.22 6.18
N THR A 25 -21.23 -2.15 6.83
CA THR A 25 -20.02 -1.43 6.41
C THR A 25 -18.77 -2.30 6.58
N MET A 26 -18.70 -3.06 7.67
CA MET A 26 -17.59 -3.98 7.94
C MET A 26 -17.54 -5.11 6.91
N GLU A 27 -18.69 -5.71 6.56
CA GLU A 27 -18.78 -6.76 5.53
C GLU A 27 -18.37 -6.23 4.15
N ALA A 28 -18.81 -5.04 3.78
CA ALA A 28 -18.39 -4.40 2.53
C ALA A 28 -16.87 -4.16 2.49
N LEU A 29 -16.29 -3.73 3.60
CA LEU A 29 -14.85 -3.53 3.72
C LEU A 29 -14.08 -4.86 3.68
N GLU A 30 -14.58 -5.91 4.34
CA GLU A 30 -14.00 -7.26 4.25
C GLU A 30 -13.96 -7.77 2.80
N ALA A 31 -15.02 -7.54 2.03
CA ALA A 31 -15.08 -7.95 0.62
C ALA A 31 -13.99 -7.25 -0.22
N VAL A 32 -13.79 -5.94 -0.03
CA VAL A 32 -12.74 -5.18 -0.71
C VAL A 32 -11.35 -5.66 -0.31
N LEU A 33 -11.10 -5.89 0.99
CA LEU A 33 -9.83 -6.42 1.48
C LEU A 33 -9.53 -7.83 0.95
N ALA A 34 -10.53 -8.69 0.85
CA ALA A 34 -10.39 -10.02 0.30
C ALA A 34 -10.04 -10.00 -1.19
N ALA A 35 -10.71 -9.14 -1.97
CA ALA A 35 -10.43 -8.96 -3.39
C ALA A 35 -9.01 -8.43 -3.62
N GLU A 36 -8.62 -7.37 -2.91
CA GLU A 36 -7.25 -6.81 -2.94
C GLU A 36 -6.20 -7.87 -2.61
N THR A 37 -6.39 -8.60 -1.52
CA THR A 37 -5.49 -9.69 -1.10
C THR A 37 -5.36 -10.76 -2.18
N GLY A 38 -6.48 -11.17 -2.79
CA GLY A 38 -6.50 -12.15 -3.87
C GLY A 38 -5.74 -11.70 -5.11
N HIS A 39 -5.96 -10.46 -5.54
CA HIS A 39 -5.25 -9.88 -6.69
C HIS A 39 -3.74 -9.78 -6.43
N ILE A 40 -3.34 -9.25 -5.28
CA ILE A 40 -1.92 -9.06 -4.95
C ILE A 40 -1.20 -10.40 -4.83
N ARG A 41 -1.80 -11.41 -4.20
CA ARG A 41 -1.23 -12.78 -4.14
C ARG A 41 -1.05 -13.41 -5.53
N ALA A 42 -1.92 -13.06 -6.47
CA ALA A 42 -1.82 -13.50 -7.86
C ALA A 42 -0.86 -12.64 -8.71
N GLY A 43 -0.13 -11.70 -8.12
CA GLY A 43 0.79 -10.79 -8.83
C GLY A 43 0.11 -9.66 -9.60
N ARG A 44 -1.20 -9.50 -9.46
CA ARG A 44 -2.00 -8.48 -10.14
C ARG A 44 -2.11 -7.21 -9.28
N LEU A 45 -0.98 -6.51 -9.11
CA LEU A 45 -0.89 -5.33 -8.23
C LEU A 45 -1.81 -4.18 -8.66
N ARG A 46 -1.94 -3.96 -9.97
CA ARG A 46 -2.76 -2.87 -10.51
C ARG A 46 -4.24 -3.09 -10.19
N GLU A 47 -4.74 -4.31 -10.38
CA GLU A 47 -6.11 -4.68 -10.07
C GLU A 47 -6.35 -4.68 -8.55
N GLY A 48 -5.37 -5.14 -7.76
CA GLY A 48 -5.45 -5.10 -6.31
C GLY A 48 -5.58 -3.70 -5.73
N LEU A 49 -4.98 -2.69 -6.37
CA LEU A 49 -5.02 -1.31 -5.91
C LEU A 49 -6.15 -0.48 -6.53
N ALA A 50 -6.94 -1.04 -7.45
CA ALA A 50 -7.99 -0.32 -8.16
C ALA A 50 -9.06 0.25 -7.23
N ASP A 51 -9.42 -0.47 -6.16
CA ASP A 51 -10.48 -0.10 -5.23
C ASP A 51 -9.99 0.69 -3.99
N SER A 52 -8.80 1.30 -4.07
CA SER A 52 -8.19 2.01 -2.94
C SER A 52 -9.06 3.16 -2.40
N GLU A 53 -9.76 3.89 -3.28
CA GLU A 53 -10.66 4.97 -2.89
C GLU A 53 -11.92 4.43 -2.20
N THR A 54 -12.51 3.37 -2.76
CA THR A 54 -13.65 2.67 -2.14
C THR A 54 -13.27 2.14 -0.76
N LYS A 55 -12.09 1.52 -0.63
CA LYS A 55 -11.56 1.05 0.64
C LYS A 55 -11.41 2.18 1.66
N ALA A 56 -10.86 3.33 1.26
CA ALA A 56 -10.69 4.49 2.14
C ALA A 56 -12.05 5.04 2.61
N THR A 57 -13.01 5.14 1.72
CA THR A 57 -14.39 5.58 2.03
C THR A 57 -15.07 4.65 3.01
N LEU A 58 -15.02 3.34 2.78
CA LEU A 58 -15.60 2.34 3.68
C LEU A 58 -14.89 2.30 5.03
N ALA A 59 -13.57 2.45 5.07
CA ALA A 59 -12.80 2.53 6.31
C ALA A 59 -13.21 3.76 7.14
N GLY A 60 -13.38 4.92 6.50
CA GLY A 60 -13.89 6.13 7.14
C GLY A 60 -15.30 5.94 7.71
N ALA A 61 -16.21 5.36 6.93
CA ALA A 61 -17.57 5.07 7.37
C ALA A 61 -17.60 4.06 8.54
N TYR A 62 -16.75 3.05 8.51
CA TYR A 62 -16.61 2.07 9.59
C TYR A 62 -16.13 2.71 10.89
N LEU A 63 -15.07 3.54 10.84
CA LEU A 63 -14.56 4.26 12.00
C LEU A 63 -15.62 5.20 12.59
N GLN A 64 -16.34 5.93 11.74
CA GLN A 64 -17.46 6.77 12.17
C GLN A 64 -18.56 5.94 12.86
N GLY A 65 -18.90 4.78 12.28
CA GLY A 65 -19.86 3.85 12.86
C GLY A 65 -19.46 3.34 14.25
N LEU A 66 -18.18 3.02 14.43
CA LEU A 66 -17.63 2.61 15.74
C LEU A 66 -17.71 3.74 16.78
N GLU A 67 -17.40 4.97 16.40
CA GLU A 67 -17.51 6.12 17.34
C GLU A 67 -18.96 6.37 17.74
N VAL A 68 -19.91 6.25 16.82
CA VAL A 68 -21.34 6.35 17.13
C VAL A 68 -21.79 5.19 18.03
N ALA A 69 -21.36 3.95 17.76
CA ALA A 69 -21.65 2.79 18.59
C ALA A 69 -21.09 2.95 20.02
N LYS A 70 -19.85 3.42 20.14
CA LYS A 70 -19.20 3.72 21.42
C LYS A 70 -19.96 4.77 22.21
N ALA A 71 -20.39 5.87 21.55
CA ALA A 71 -21.20 6.93 22.18
C ALA A 71 -22.57 6.46 22.63
N ASN A 72 -23.06 5.35 22.11
CA ASN A 72 -24.36 4.72 22.44
C ASN A 72 -24.20 3.37 23.17
N ALA A 73 -23.02 3.05 23.73
CA ALA A 73 -22.71 1.73 24.27
C ALA A 73 -23.71 1.25 25.34
N VAL A 74 -24.14 2.12 26.24
CA VAL A 74 -25.11 1.80 27.29
C VAL A 74 -26.49 1.47 26.69
N ALA A 75 -26.94 2.26 25.72
CA ALA A 75 -28.22 2.02 25.03
C ALA A 75 -28.17 0.73 24.19
N LEU A 76 -27.07 0.48 23.48
CA LEU A 76 -26.87 -0.77 22.73
C LEU A 76 -26.88 -2.01 23.65
N ALA A 77 -26.20 -1.95 24.79
CA ALA A 77 -26.22 -3.04 25.77
C ALA A 77 -27.62 -3.31 26.33
N ARG A 78 -28.45 -2.26 26.46
CA ARG A 78 -29.82 -2.36 26.97
C ARG A 78 -30.79 -2.87 25.91
N PHE A 79 -30.72 -2.33 24.69
CA PHE A 79 -31.75 -2.55 23.67
C PHE A 79 -31.41 -3.64 22.64
N ALA A 80 -30.11 -3.91 22.40
CA ALA A 80 -29.64 -4.90 21.43
C ALA A 80 -28.45 -5.73 21.96
N PRO A 81 -28.55 -6.39 23.10
CA PRO A 81 -27.45 -7.15 23.71
C PRO A 81 -26.93 -8.26 22.80
N VAL A 82 -27.80 -8.97 22.10
CA VAL A 82 -27.42 -10.01 21.13
C VAL A 82 -26.67 -9.39 19.94
N GLY A 83 -27.15 -8.27 19.42
CA GLY A 83 -26.51 -7.53 18.35
C GLY A 83 -25.09 -7.07 18.71
N VAL A 84 -24.88 -6.64 19.96
CA VAL A 84 -23.54 -6.25 20.46
C VAL A 84 -22.58 -7.45 20.47
N GLU A 85 -23.01 -8.63 20.88
CA GLU A 85 -22.18 -9.84 20.88
C GLU A 85 -21.83 -10.30 19.44
N LEU A 86 -22.80 -10.22 18.54
CA LEU A 86 -22.57 -10.47 17.11
C LEU A 86 -21.56 -9.47 16.54
N LEU A 87 -21.69 -8.18 16.85
CA LEU A 87 -20.78 -7.14 16.42
C LEU A 87 -19.35 -7.38 16.94
N LYS A 88 -19.20 -7.76 18.21
CA LYS A 88 -17.89 -8.11 18.79
C LYS A 88 -17.24 -9.29 18.08
N THR A 89 -18.03 -10.30 17.75
CA THR A 89 -17.55 -11.50 17.04
C THR A 89 -17.14 -11.16 15.60
N ALA A 90 -17.96 -10.39 14.90
CA ALA A 90 -17.66 -9.91 13.56
C ALA A 90 -16.41 -9.01 13.55
N HIS A 91 -16.26 -8.13 14.53
CA HIS A 91 -15.09 -7.26 14.66
C HIS A 91 -13.78 -8.05 14.83
N ARG A 92 -13.79 -9.14 15.64
CA ARG A 92 -12.60 -10.00 15.77
C ARG A 92 -12.22 -10.68 14.46
N ARG A 93 -13.21 -11.18 13.69
CA ARG A 93 -12.98 -11.75 12.36
C ARG A 93 -12.42 -10.69 11.39
N PHE A 94 -13.03 -9.51 11.41
CA PHE A 94 -12.59 -8.38 10.58
C PHE A 94 -11.15 -7.96 10.89
N ALA A 95 -10.76 -7.89 12.18
CA ALA A 95 -9.39 -7.58 12.57
C ALA A 95 -8.38 -8.58 11.97
N ALA A 96 -8.71 -9.88 11.98
CA ALA A 96 -7.88 -10.89 11.33
C ALA A 96 -7.77 -10.71 9.81
N SER A 97 -8.85 -10.30 9.15
CA SER A 97 -8.87 -9.99 7.72
C SER A 97 -7.99 -8.78 7.39
N VAL A 98 -8.04 -7.74 8.21
CA VAL A 98 -7.18 -6.55 8.07
C VAL A 98 -5.70 -6.92 8.23
N GLU A 99 -5.37 -7.70 9.25
CA GLU A 99 -4.00 -8.15 9.52
C GLU A 99 -3.45 -8.98 8.34
N ALA A 100 -4.25 -9.92 7.82
CA ALA A 100 -3.88 -10.72 6.66
C ALA A 100 -3.65 -9.87 5.40
N ASN A 101 -4.49 -8.87 5.16
CA ASN A 101 -4.33 -7.92 4.05
C ASN A 101 -3.06 -7.08 4.21
N GLN A 102 -2.79 -6.55 5.39
CA GLN A 102 -1.58 -5.75 5.68
C GLN A 102 -0.30 -6.57 5.46
N ALA A 103 -0.28 -7.84 5.88
CA ALA A 103 0.86 -8.73 5.66
C ALA A 103 1.15 -8.94 4.17
N VAL A 104 0.11 -9.14 3.36
CA VAL A 104 0.25 -9.31 1.90
C VAL A 104 0.75 -8.02 1.24
N LEU A 105 0.20 -6.87 1.60
CA LEU A 105 0.65 -5.57 1.09
C LEU A 105 2.12 -5.28 1.45
N SER A 106 2.52 -5.55 2.69
CA SER A 106 3.90 -5.39 3.15
C SER A 106 4.86 -6.27 2.35
N THR A 107 4.51 -7.54 2.13
CA THR A 107 5.30 -8.47 1.31
C THR A 107 5.43 -7.97 -0.13
N ALA A 108 4.32 -7.56 -0.75
CA ALA A 108 4.33 -7.05 -2.12
C ALA A 108 5.19 -5.80 -2.26
N ARG A 109 5.14 -4.90 -1.28
CA ARG A 109 5.99 -3.71 -1.23
C ARG A 109 7.48 -4.07 -1.17
N THR A 110 7.87 -4.98 -0.26
CA THR A 110 9.27 -5.42 -0.11
C THR A 110 9.80 -6.05 -1.40
N VAL A 111 9.00 -6.90 -2.05
CA VAL A 111 9.36 -7.52 -3.35
C VAL A 111 9.53 -6.45 -4.43
N SER A 112 8.62 -5.50 -4.53
CA SER A 112 8.68 -4.42 -5.52
C SER A 112 9.92 -3.53 -5.32
N GLU A 113 10.22 -3.14 -4.09
CA GLU A 113 11.42 -2.37 -3.73
C GLU A 113 12.70 -3.14 -4.08
N GLY A 114 12.74 -4.44 -3.82
CA GLY A 114 13.85 -5.33 -4.18
C GLY A 114 14.08 -5.40 -5.69
N LEU A 115 13.02 -5.55 -6.48
CA LEU A 115 13.07 -5.57 -7.94
C LEU A 115 13.57 -4.24 -8.52
N ILE A 116 13.07 -3.12 -8.01
CA ILE A 116 13.51 -1.79 -8.45
C ILE A 116 15.01 -1.59 -8.16
N LYS A 117 15.46 -2.00 -6.98
CA LYS A 117 16.88 -1.91 -6.60
C LYS A 117 17.77 -2.78 -7.49
N SER A 118 17.36 -4.01 -7.78
CA SER A 118 18.08 -4.93 -8.68
C SER A 118 18.18 -4.33 -10.08
N LEU A 119 17.06 -3.85 -10.63
CA LEU A 119 17.03 -3.24 -11.95
C LEU A 119 17.92 -2.00 -12.04
N ALA A 120 17.89 -1.12 -11.04
CA ALA A 120 18.76 0.06 -10.99
C ALA A 120 20.25 -0.33 -10.95
N THR A 121 20.60 -1.39 -10.22
CA THR A 121 21.98 -1.91 -10.16
C THR A 121 22.42 -2.47 -11.53
N ASP A 122 21.55 -3.24 -12.19
CA ASP A 122 21.85 -3.85 -13.49
C ASP A 122 21.99 -2.79 -14.60
N LEU A 123 21.12 -1.77 -14.59
CA LEU A 123 21.23 -0.62 -15.50
C LEU A 123 22.51 0.18 -15.24
N GLY A 124 22.90 0.38 -13.97
CA GLY A 124 24.16 1.02 -13.60
C GLY A 124 25.37 0.27 -14.12
N ARG A 125 25.36 -1.07 -14.03
CA ARG A 125 26.44 -1.92 -14.59
C ARG A 125 26.49 -1.88 -16.11
N ALA A 126 25.35 -1.87 -16.78
CA ALA A 126 25.27 -1.80 -18.24
C ALA A 126 25.78 -0.46 -18.79
N ASN A 127 25.64 0.63 -18.01
CA ASN A 127 26.09 1.97 -18.39
C ASN A 127 27.53 2.32 -17.94
N THR A 128 28.20 1.44 -17.16
CA THR A 128 29.64 1.61 -16.88
C THR A 128 30.43 1.12 -18.07
N PRO A 129 31.19 1.99 -18.79
CA PRO A 129 32.06 1.54 -19.86
C PRO A 129 33.05 0.55 -19.28
N SER A 130 33.13 -0.65 -19.92
CA SER A 130 34.12 -1.66 -19.57
C SER A 130 35.53 -1.11 -19.81
N VAL A 131 36.17 -0.65 -18.75
CA VAL A 131 37.56 -0.16 -18.79
C VAL A 131 38.56 -1.33 -18.89
N TYR A 132 38.09 -2.55 -18.91
CA TYR A 132 38.88 -3.75 -19.08
C TYR A 132 38.74 -4.28 -20.51
N GLY A 133 39.66 -3.82 -21.40
CA GLY A 133 39.71 -4.43 -22.73
C GLY A 133 40.51 -3.66 -23.80
N GLN A 134 41.63 -3.06 -23.47
CA GLN A 134 42.72 -2.97 -24.46
C GLN A 134 44.01 -3.34 -23.76
N PRO A 135 44.68 -4.44 -24.20
CA PRO A 135 46.06 -4.64 -23.83
C PRO A 135 46.86 -3.47 -24.43
N SER A 136 47.46 -2.68 -23.55
CA SER A 136 48.40 -1.64 -23.95
C SER A 136 49.42 -2.24 -24.88
N ARG A 137 49.34 -1.88 -26.16
CA ARG A 137 50.38 -2.15 -27.15
C ARG A 137 51.62 -1.47 -26.64
N ALA A 138 52.62 -2.22 -26.23
CA ALA A 138 53.90 -1.71 -25.79
C ALA A 138 54.46 -0.77 -26.88
N PRO A 139 54.98 0.41 -26.53
CA PRO A 139 55.57 1.31 -27.52
C PRO A 139 56.79 0.67 -28.12
N SER A 140 56.80 0.54 -29.45
CA SER A 140 57.93 0.09 -30.22
C SER A 140 59.12 1.07 -30.03
N PRO A 141 60.36 0.59 -29.75
CA PRO A 141 61.50 1.48 -29.44
C PRO A 141 62.15 2.12 -30.64
N TYR A 142 61.55 2.07 -31.81
CA TYR A 142 62.12 2.72 -33.02
C TYR A 142 61.04 3.50 -33.78
N GLY A 143 61.06 4.82 -33.54
CA GLY A 143 60.24 5.77 -34.30
C GLY A 143 60.60 7.21 -33.94
N ARG A 144 61.65 7.74 -34.56
CA ARG A 144 61.88 9.16 -34.57
C ARG A 144 60.75 9.85 -35.32
N SER A 145 60.02 10.71 -34.69
CA SER A 145 59.20 11.70 -35.38
C SER A 145 59.49 13.11 -34.87
N ASN A 146 59.99 13.90 -35.80
CA ASN A 146 60.19 15.35 -35.72
C ASN A 146 58.81 16.03 -35.51
N GLY A 147 58.46 16.34 -34.31
CA GLY A 147 57.27 17.17 -33.98
C GLY A 147 57.77 18.60 -33.67
N LYS A 148 57.59 19.56 -34.60
CA LYS A 148 57.76 20.99 -34.31
C LYS A 148 56.67 21.44 -33.30
N PRO A 149 57.00 22.25 -32.31
CA PRO A 149 55.98 22.78 -31.39
C PRO A 149 55.16 23.88 -32.10
N LEU A 150 53.86 23.71 -32.04
CA LEU A 150 52.91 24.76 -32.46
C LEU A 150 52.81 25.82 -31.36
N VAL A 151 53.34 26.99 -31.67
CA VAL A 151 53.19 28.19 -30.85
C VAL A 151 51.83 28.83 -31.17
N LEU A 152 50.92 28.78 -30.27
CA LEU A 152 49.63 29.52 -30.30
C LEU A 152 49.88 30.91 -29.72
N SER A 153 50.10 31.92 -30.59
CA SER A 153 50.09 33.34 -30.18
C SER A 153 48.64 33.80 -30.05
N ARG A 154 48.24 34.18 -28.86
CA ARG A 154 46.99 34.86 -28.53
C ARG A 154 47.18 36.34 -28.66
N ASN A 155 46.60 36.97 -29.69
CA ASN A 155 46.44 38.40 -29.75
C ASN A 155 45.01 38.81 -29.33
N LEU A 156 44.97 39.90 -28.58
CA LEU A 156 43.92 40.72 -28.00
C LEU A 156 42.60 40.81 -28.79
#